data_da11aa8dd341e1b3f535f553358bfd45
#
_entry.id   da11aa8dd341e1b3f535f553358bfd45
#
_cell.length_a   1.000
_cell.length_b   1.000
_cell.length_c   1.000
_cell.angle_alpha   90.00
_cell.angle_beta   90.00
_cell.angle_gamma   90.00
#
_symmetry.space_group_name_H-M   'P 1'
#
loop_
_entity.id
_entity.type
_entity.pdbx_description
1 polymer ?
#
loop_
_entity_poly.entity_id
_entity_poly.type
_entity_poly.pdbx_seq_one_letter_code
_entity_poly.pdbx_strand_id
1 'polypeptide(L)'
;MERFVSPISNNEVKKDSIEDIKQFVLNNKTDALILFNYINSNFNNKSELIKQGFSRLLYEGEIVKIKDVNFDDDKFKTNVLYVVVDRIIINNVDKTRLHDSIETCYTLAKNTCSVQINNKIYDFSKKLEMDGISFVEKSTNLFSFNNPYGACKSCEGYGSILDIDPKKVIPNEQLSLYEGVVKCWSGEKLSKWKDKFIQNSIDFDFPIHRPYNKLNESEKYILWNGKNKCKGIYTFFKSLEKDKYKIQNRVLIARYRGKTTCKSCKGSRLRKEALYVQVNGKNISE
;
A
#
# COMPACT_ATOMS: atom_id res chain seq x y z
N MET A 1 -9.17 4.64 -22.87
CA MET A 1 -9.06 5.82 -22.00
C MET A 1 -8.15 5.46 -20.83
N GLU A 2 -7.18 6.30 -20.50
CA GLU A 2 -6.27 6.06 -19.38
C GLU A 2 -6.96 6.38 -18.05
N ARG A 3 -6.89 5.47 -17.09
CA ARG A 3 -7.44 5.67 -15.76
C ARG A 3 -6.48 5.17 -14.67
N PHE A 4 -6.48 5.82 -13.51
CA PHE A 4 -5.87 5.27 -12.32
C PHE A 4 -6.81 4.25 -11.68
N VAL A 5 -6.26 3.15 -11.22
CA VAL A 5 -7.03 2.09 -10.55
C VAL A 5 -6.36 1.77 -9.22
N SER A 6 -7.13 1.74 -8.15
CA SER A 6 -6.63 1.33 -6.84
C SER A 6 -6.24 -0.15 -6.85
N PRO A 7 -5.04 -0.51 -6.38
CA PRO A 7 -4.64 -1.91 -6.28
C PRO A 7 -5.36 -2.68 -5.17
N ILE A 8 -6.12 -2.01 -4.30
CA ILE A 8 -6.86 -2.62 -3.19
C ILE A 8 -8.31 -2.88 -3.57
N SER A 9 -9.06 -1.82 -3.93
CA SER A 9 -10.48 -1.91 -4.24
C SER A 9 -10.78 -2.14 -5.72
N ASN A 10 -9.78 -2.02 -6.58
CA ASN A 10 -9.91 -2.07 -8.06
C ASN A 10 -10.86 -0.99 -8.64
N ASN A 11 -11.15 0.05 -7.85
CA ASN A 11 -11.96 1.18 -8.26
C ASN A 11 -11.13 2.23 -8.98
N GLU A 12 -11.79 3.00 -9.86
CA GLU A 12 -11.16 4.12 -10.53
C GLU A 12 -10.87 5.26 -9.56
N VAL A 13 -9.63 5.76 -9.59
CA VAL A 13 -9.19 6.91 -8.79
C VAL A 13 -9.19 8.15 -9.64
N LYS A 14 -9.95 9.15 -9.24
CA LYS A 14 -10.04 10.43 -9.93
C LYS A 14 -9.96 11.58 -8.93
N LYS A 15 -9.64 12.77 -9.44
CA LYS A 15 -9.82 14.02 -8.71
C LYS A 15 -11.25 14.49 -8.94
N ASP A 16 -11.91 14.87 -7.87
CA ASP A 16 -13.23 15.45 -7.97
C ASP A 16 -13.11 16.98 -7.98
N SER A 17 -13.61 17.60 -9.05
CA SER A 17 -13.71 19.06 -9.15
C SER A 17 -14.94 19.58 -8.40
N ILE A 18 -14.98 20.88 -8.13
CA ILE A 18 -16.17 21.52 -7.56
C ILE A 18 -17.38 21.30 -8.47
N GLU A 19 -17.14 21.31 -9.79
CA GLU A 19 -18.22 21.13 -10.78
C GLU A 19 -18.79 19.70 -10.75
N ASP A 20 -17.94 18.68 -10.53
CA ASP A 20 -18.41 17.29 -10.38
C ASP A 20 -19.34 17.15 -9.18
N ILE A 21 -18.99 17.76 -8.04
CA ILE A 21 -19.84 17.75 -6.84
C ILE A 21 -21.16 18.51 -7.08
N LYS A 22 -21.10 19.68 -7.73
CA LYS A 22 -22.30 20.45 -8.09
C LYS A 22 -23.24 19.63 -8.97
N GLN A 23 -22.72 19.00 -10.02
CA GLN A 23 -23.52 18.14 -10.88
C GLN A 23 -24.09 16.94 -10.12
N PHE A 24 -23.29 16.32 -9.24
CA PHE A 24 -23.76 15.23 -8.40
C PHE A 24 -24.94 15.65 -7.51
N VAL A 25 -24.85 16.79 -6.83
CA VAL A 25 -25.93 17.33 -5.98
C VAL A 25 -27.18 17.64 -6.81
N LEU A 26 -27.03 18.32 -7.93
CA LEU A 26 -28.15 18.72 -8.78
C LEU A 26 -28.86 17.52 -9.43
N ASN A 27 -28.12 16.49 -9.84
CA ASN A 27 -28.67 15.30 -10.48
C ASN A 27 -29.50 14.42 -9.53
N ASN A 28 -29.19 14.44 -8.22
CA ASN A 28 -29.91 13.64 -7.24
C ASN A 28 -31.32 14.19 -6.91
N LYS A 29 -31.61 15.45 -7.25
CA LYS A 29 -32.94 16.11 -7.08
C LYS A 29 -33.51 16.00 -5.66
N THR A 30 -32.68 15.90 -4.64
CA THR A 30 -33.03 15.83 -3.24
C THR A 30 -32.17 16.79 -2.42
N ASP A 31 -32.66 17.19 -1.24
CA ASP A 31 -31.88 18.05 -0.35
C ASP A 31 -30.57 17.41 0.03
N ALA A 32 -29.53 18.24 0.11
CA ALA A 32 -28.17 17.78 0.43
C ALA A 32 -27.57 18.57 1.60
N LEU A 33 -26.77 17.92 2.42
CA LEU A 33 -25.88 18.58 3.37
C LEU A 33 -24.47 18.59 2.80
N ILE A 34 -23.84 19.75 2.77
CA ILE A 34 -22.43 19.92 2.43
C ILE A 34 -21.65 19.88 3.73
N LEU A 35 -20.71 18.94 3.81
CA LEU A 35 -20.03 18.54 5.02
C LEU A 35 -18.53 18.49 4.81
N PHE A 36 -17.76 18.58 5.90
CA PHE A 36 -16.39 18.07 5.91
C PHE A 36 -16.12 17.22 7.15
N ASN A 37 -15.23 16.25 7.02
CA ASN A 37 -14.80 15.41 8.12
C ASN A 37 -13.90 16.21 9.06
N TYR A 38 -14.26 16.27 10.35
CA TYR A 38 -13.50 17.01 11.36
C TYR A 38 -12.06 16.51 11.51
N ILE A 39 -11.83 15.19 11.48
CA ILE A 39 -10.48 14.60 11.60
C ILE A 39 -9.56 15.03 10.45
N ASN A 40 -10.12 15.23 9.26
CA ASN A 40 -9.39 15.67 8.07
C ASN A 40 -9.27 17.19 7.96
N SER A 41 -9.84 17.94 8.91
CA SER A 41 -9.83 19.39 8.89
C SER A 41 -8.53 19.98 9.46
N ASN A 42 -8.42 21.30 9.31
CA ASN A 42 -7.34 22.09 9.90
C ASN A 42 -7.64 22.55 11.34
N PHE A 43 -8.77 22.13 11.91
CA PHE A 43 -9.22 22.54 13.24
C PHE A 43 -8.75 21.56 14.31
N ASN A 44 -8.25 22.09 15.43
CA ASN A 44 -7.76 21.29 16.54
C ASN A 44 -8.76 21.23 17.72
N ASN A 45 -9.72 22.16 17.77
CA ASN A 45 -10.66 22.24 18.86
C ASN A 45 -12.01 22.87 18.47
N LYS A 46 -13.00 22.67 19.34
CA LYS A 46 -14.38 23.18 19.22
C LYS A 46 -14.45 24.70 19.10
N SER A 47 -13.59 25.41 19.82
CA SER A 47 -13.63 26.89 19.87
C SER A 47 -13.23 27.50 18.52
N GLU A 48 -12.35 26.88 17.77
CA GLU A 48 -11.95 27.31 16.43
C GLU A 48 -13.11 27.16 15.43
N LEU A 49 -13.85 26.06 15.48
CA LEU A 49 -15.04 25.87 14.64
C LEU A 49 -16.11 26.94 14.88
N ILE A 50 -16.37 27.24 16.15
CA ILE A 50 -17.37 28.28 16.52
C ILE A 50 -16.92 29.66 16.06
N LYS A 51 -15.63 29.99 16.19
CA LYS A 51 -15.05 31.27 15.72
C LYS A 51 -15.18 31.43 14.20
N GLN A 52 -15.09 30.33 13.44
CA GLN A 52 -15.29 30.32 11.99
C GLN A 52 -16.76 30.33 11.56
N GLY A 53 -17.69 30.36 12.51
CA GLY A 53 -19.13 30.47 12.26
C GLY A 53 -19.86 29.14 12.15
N PHE A 54 -19.20 28.01 12.33
CA PHE A 54 -19.87 26.70 12.32
C PHE A 54 -20.68 26.49 13.58
N SER A 55 -21.90 25.95 13.42
CA SER A 55 -22.83 25.77 14.54
C SER A 55 -23.36 24.34 14.68
N ARG A 56 -23.19 23.48 13.68
CA ARG A 56 -23.80 22.17 13.59
C ARG A 56 -22.81 21.11 13.16
N LEU A 57 -22.97 19.92 13.75
CA LEU A 57 -22.25 18.69 13.38
C LEU A 57 -23.27 17.63 12.96
N LEU A 58 -22.84 16.73 12.09
CA LEU A 58 -23.54 15.50 11.80
C LEU A 58 -22.81 14.37 12.54
N TYR A 59 -23.52 13.69 13.44
CA TYR A 59 -23.02 12.58 14.23
C TYR A 59 -24.05 11.44 14.21
N GLU A 60 -23.64 10.25 13.81
CA GLU A 60 -24.50 9.04 13.70
C GLU A 60 -25.82 9.29 12.91
N GLY A 61 -25.78 10.16 11.93
CA GLY A 61 -26.95 10.51 11.11
C GLY A 61 -27.82 11.64 11.65
N GLU A 62 -27.55 12.14 12.87
CA GLU A 62 -28.28 13.23 13.48
C GLU A 62 -27.48 14.55 13.47
N ILE A 63 -28.21 15.66 13.28
CA ILE A 63 -27.62 17.00 13.32
C ILE A 63 -27.67 17.53 14.75
N VAL A 64 -26.51 17.71 15.36
CA VAL A 64 -26.34 18.24 16.71
C VAL A 64 -25.68 19.62 16.71
N LYS A 65 -25.95 20.44 17.71
CA LYS A 65 -25.26 21.74 17.85
C LYS A 65 -23.86 21.55 18.39
N ILE A 66 -22.87 22.22 17.79
CA ILE A 66 -21.47 22.17 18.26
C ILE A 66 -21.34 22.53 19.74
N LYS A 67 -22.15 23.46 20.25
CA LYS A 67 -22.12 23.92 21.64
C LYS A 67 -22.44 22.79 22.63
N ASP A 68 -23.31 21.88 22.24
CA ASP A 68 -23.86 20.81 23.08
C ASP A 68 -22.98 19.54 23.08
N VAL A 69 -21.96 19.50 22.22
CA VAL A 69 -21.04 18.35 22.10
C VAL A 69 -19.75 18.58 22.89
N ASN A 70 -19.35 17.59 23.69
CA ASN A 70 -18.04 17.59 24.34
C ASN A 70 -17.07 16.69 23.52
N PHE A 71 -16.09 17.30 22.86
CA PHE A 71 -15.12 16.59 22.00
C PHE A 71 -14.14 15.70 22.77
N ASP A 72 -14.07 15.85 24.08
CA ASP A 72 -13.22 15.02 24.94
C ASP A 72 -13.87 13.68 25.32
N ASP A 73 -15.17 13.54 25.11
CA ASP A 73 -15.88 12.28 25.35
C ASP A 73 -15.41 11.21 24.36
N ASP A 74 -15.14 10.01 24.87
CA ASP A 74 -14.65 8.87 24.07
C ASP A 74 -15.56 8.51 22.90
N LYS A 75 -16.87 8.79 23.00
CA LYS A 75 -17.85 8.61 21.93
C LYS A 75 -17.51 9.39 20.66
N PHE A 76 -16.93 10.59 20.81
CA PHE A 76 -16.58 11.46 19.69
C PHE A 76 -15.16 11.25 19.17
N LYS A 77 -14.30 10.55 19.95
CA LYS A 77 -12.94 10.20 19.52
C LYS A 77 -12.90 8.98 18.60
N THR A 78 -13.86 8.07 18.75
CA THR A 78 -13.89 6.80 18.00
C THR A 78 -14.73 6.85 16.74
N ASN A 79 -15.68 7.80 16.62
CA ASN A 79 -16.60 7.92 15.51
C ASN A 79 -16.24 9.06 14.57
N VAL A 80 -16.62 8.92 13.30
CA VAL A 80 -16.39 9.95 12.28
C VAL A 80 -17.36 11.11 12.54
N LEU A 81 -16.80 12.30 12.73
CA LEU A 81 -17.53 13.53 13.01
C LEU A 81 -17.52 14.43 11.77
N TYR A 82 -18.67 14.84 11.28
CA TYR A 82 -18.75 15.75 10.15
C TYR A 82 -19.26 17.13 10.60
N VAL A 83 -18.58 18.20 10.12
CA VAL A 83 -19.05 19.58 10.31
C VAL A 83 -19.99 19.94 9.19
N VAL A 84 -21.16 20.45 9.51
CA VAL A 84 -22.16 20.91 8.53
C VAL A 84 -21.76 22.32 8.07
N VAL A 85 -21.41 22.46 6.81
CA VAL A 85 -21.09 23.74 6.18
C VAL A 85 -22.37 24.40 5.70
N ASP A 86 -23.18 23.67 4.93
CA ASP A 86 -24.42 24.21 4.40
C ASP A 86 -25.49 23.12 4.20
N ARG A 87 -26.75 23.55 4.16
CA ARG A 87 -27.90 22.74 3.76
C ARG A 87 -28.47 23.28 2.46
N ILE A 88 -28.40 22.49 1.41
CA ILE A 88 -28.89 22.84 0.08
C ILE A 88 -30.29 22.27 -0.11
N ILE A 89 -31.24 23.13 -0.34
CA ILE A 89 -32.64 22.77 -0.67
C ILE A 89 -32.77 22.76 -2.21
N ILE A 90 -33.04 21.60 -2.79
CA ILE A 90 -32.95 21.41 -4.25
C ILE A 90 -33.92 22.27 -5.06
N ASN A 91 -35.09 22.59 -4.49
CA ASN A 91 -36.10 23.39 -5.18
C ASN A 91 -35.74 24.88 -5.33
N ASN A 92 -34.70 25.34 -4.61
CA ASN A 92 -34.24 26.75 -4.66
C ASN A 92 -32.72 26.81 -4.52
N VAL A 93 -32.01 26.13 -5.42
CA VAL A 93 -30.53 26.05 -5.37
C VAL A 93 -29.92 27.30 -5.94
N ASP A 94 -29.24 28.06 -5.10
CA ASP A 94 -28.25 29.04 -5.52
C ASP A 94 -26.93 28.32 -5.87
N LYS A 95 -26.61 28.32 -7.18
CA LYS A 95 -25.40 27.68 -7.71
C LYS A 95 -24.12 28.34 -7.19
N THR A 96 -24.13 29.61 -6.90
CA THR A 96 -22.99 30.35 -6.34
C THR A 96 -22.77 29.93 -4.90
N ARG A 97 -23.82 29.91 -4.08
CA ARG A 97 -23.77 29.47 -2.70
C ARG A 97 -23.30 28.01 -2.58
N LEU A 98 -23.78 27.13 -3.45
CA LEU A 98 -23.30 25.73 -3.50
C LEU A 98 -21.82 25.66 -3.83
N HIS A 99 -21.35 26.47 -4.79
CA HIS A 99 -19.92 26.55 -5.14
C HIS A 99 -19.08 26.96 -3.92
N ASP A 100 -19.47 28.07 -3.26
CA ASP A 100 -18.73 28.62 -2.11
C ASP A 100 -18.69 27.64 -0.92
N SER A 101 -19.78 26.92 -0.70
CA SER A 101 -19.86 25.90 0.35
C SER A 101 -18.89 24.72 0.09
N ILE A 102 -18.79 24.25 -1.16
CA ILE A 102 -17.86 23.19 -1.56
C ILE A 102 -16.41 23.69 -1.48
N GLU A 103 -16.14 24.92 -1.94
CA GLU A 103 -14.81 25.53 -1.86
C GLU A 103 -14.35 25.69 -0.41
N THR A 104 -15.26 26.08 0.48
CA THR A 104 -15.03 26.15 1.92
C THR A 104 -14.62 24.78 2.47
N CYS A 105 -15.32 23.71 2.11
CA CYS A 105 -14.94 22.35 2.51
C CYS A 105 -13.52 21.99 2.07
N TYR A 106 -13.19 22.23 0.80
CA TYR A 106 -11.87 21.92 0.26
C TYR A 106 -10.75 22.72 0.94
N THR A 107 -11.01 23.96 1.26
CA THR A 107 -10.03 24.83 1.95
C THR A 107 -9.78 24.38 3.38
N LEU A 108 -10.84 24.04 4.10
CA LEU A 108 -10.77 23.75 5.54
C LEU A 108 -10.43 22.28 5.84
N ALA A 109 -10.73 21.34 4.93
CA ALA A 109 -10.58 19.91 5.15
C ALA A 109 -9.56 19.26 4.20
N LYS A 110 -8.41 19.87 4.01
CA LYS A 110 -7.25 19.29 3.26
C LYS A 110 -7.65 18.78 1.87
N ASN A 111 -8.49 19.53 1.15
CA ASN A 111 -9.01 19.20 -0.17
C ASN A 111 -10.00 18.02 -0.19
N THR A 112 -10.72 17.77 0.88
CA THR A 112 -11.84 16.82 0.92
C THR A 112 -13.17 17.52 1.15
N CYS A 113 -14.25 16.96 0.62
CA CYS A 113 -15.61 17.41 0.81
C CYS A 113 -16.52 16.19 0.90
N SER A 114 -17.51 16.22 1.79
CA SER A 114 -18.50 15.15 1.92
C SER A 114 -19.89 15.71 1.66
N VAL A 115 -20.71 14.94 0.98
CA VAL A 115 -22.12 15.32 0.70
C VAL A 115 -23.02 14.23 1.25
N GLN A 116 -23.96 14.60 2.11
CA GLN A 116 -25.00 13.68 2.55
C GLN A 116 -26.29 13.89 1.75
N ILE A 117 -26.78 12.81 1.17
CA ILE A 117 -28.08 12.74 0.47
C ILE A 117 -28.82 11.50 0.95
N ASN A 118 -30.08 11.62 1.36
CA ASN A 118 -30.90 10.51 1.84
C ASN A 118 -30.20 9.64 2.91
N ASN A 119 -29.57 10.27 3.90
CA ASN A 119 -28.78 9.66 4.97
C ASN A 119 -27.54 8.86 4.51
N LYS A 120 -27.18 8.96 3.22
CA LYS A 120 -25.95 8.35 2.69
C LYS A 120 -24.91 9.43 2.45
N ILE A 121 -23.69 9.18 2.93
CA ILE A 121 -22.56 10.11 2.78
C ILE A 121 -21.72 9.66 1.58
N TYR A 122 -21.34 10.64 0.75
CA TYR A 122 -20.47 10.51 -0.41
C TYR A 122 -19.27 11.42 -0.21
N ASP A 123 -18.09 10.86 -0.28
CA ASP A 123 -16.83 11.58 -0.09
C ASP A 123 -16.21 11.93 -1.45
N PHE A 124 -15.70 13.16 -1.55
CA PHE A 124 -15.05 13.73 -2.73
C PHE A 124 -13.69 14.29 -2.35
N SER A 125 -12.71 14.15 -3.24
CA SER A 125 -11.37 14.64 -3.00
C SER A 125 -10.76 15.31 -4.23
N LYS A 126 -10.15 16.49 -4.05
CA LYS A 126 -9.28 17.11 -5.08
C LYS A 126 -7.93 16.38 -5.23
N LYS A 127 -7.59 15.49 -4.30
CA LYS A 127 -6.36 14.72 -4.36
C LYS A 127 -6.60 13.39 -5.06
N LEU A 128 -5.56 12.89 -5.73
CA LEU A 128 -5.54 11.52 -6.23
C LEU A 128 -5.23 10.58 -5.07
N GLU A 129 -6.22 10.26 -4.25
CA GLU A 129 -6.09 9.39 -3.08
C GLU A 129 -7.27 8.43 -3.01
N MET A 130 -6.99 7.14 -2.75
CA MET A 130 -8.01 6.11 -2.52
C MET A 130 -7.41 4.97 -1.70
N ASP A 131 -8.19 4.38 -0.81
CA ASP A 131 -7.79 3.25 0.04
C ASP A 131 -6.50 3.51 0.84
N GLY A 132 -6.26 4.77 1.24
CA GLY A 132 -5.05 5.18 1.96
C GLY A 132 -3.79 5.30 1.09
N ILE A 133 -3.93 5.20 -0.23
CA ILE A 133 -2.83 5.35 -1.19
C ILE A 133 -2.95 6.70 -1.89
N SER A 134 -1.85 7.48 -1.86
CA SER A 134 -1.72 8.68 -2.69
C SER A 134 -1.11 8.31 -4.04
N PHE A 135 -1.76 8.72 -5.11
CA PHE A 135 -1.35 8.46 -6.48
C PHE A 135 -0.58 9.66 -7.03
N VAL A 136 0.47 9.38 -7.78
CA VAL A 136 1.28 10.42 -8.44
C VAL A 136 0.60 10.85 -9.73
N GLU A 137 0.59 12.15 -10.02
CA GLU A 137 0.03 12.66 -11.29
C GLU A 137 0.67 12.01 -12.51
N LYS A 138 -0.16 11.77 -13.53
CA LYS A 138 0.30 11.20 -14.78
C LYS A 138 1.28 12.17 -15.46
N SER A 139 2.46 11.66 -15.77
CA SER A 139 3.43 12.35 -16.60
C SER A 139 4.13 11.31 -17.47
N THR A 140 4.65 11.70 -18.61
CA THR A 140 5.46 10.82 -19.48
C THR A 140 6.64 10.24 -18.73
N ASN A 141 7.20 10.99 -17.79
CA ASN A 141 8.33 10.58 -16.96
C ASN A 141 7.99 9.42 -16.02
N LEU A 142 6.72 9.29 -15.58
CA LEU A 142 6.26 8.20 -14.73
C LEU A 142 6.39 6.84 -15.41
N PHE A 143 6.26 6.79 -16.72
CA PHE A 143 6.29 5.58 -17.53
C PHE A 143 7.69 5.29 -18.13
N SER A 144 8.69 6.08 -17.78
CA SER A 144 10.07 5.90 -18.25
C SER A 144 10.97 5.34 -17.16
N PHE A 145 11.49 4.13 -17.36
CA PHE A 145 12.44 3.51 -16.43
C PHE A 145 13.85 4.13 -16.47
N ASN A 146 14.15 4.97 -17.48
CA ASN A 146 15.40 5.72 -17.58
C ASN A 146 15.37 7.05 -16.81
N ASN A 147 14.28 7.32 -16.10
CA ASN A 147 14.06 8.55 -15.36
C ASN A 147 13.80 8.20 -13.87
N PRO A 148 14.40 8.93 -12.92
CA PRO A 148 14.18 8.71 -11.48
C PRO A 148 12.69 8.75 -11.04
N TYR A 149 11.85 9.48 -11.77
CA TYR A 149 10.40 9.55 -11.51
C TYR A 149 9.66 8.25 -11.85
N GLY A 150 10.08 7.52 -12.88
CA GLY A 150 9.44 6.30 -13.33
C GLY A 150 10.20 5.04 -12.95
N ALA A 151 11.50 5.14 -12.69
CA ALA A 151 12.33 4.01 -12.33
C ALA A 151 11.92 3.36 -11.01
N CYS A 152 11.97 2.05 -10.94
CA CYS A 152 11.81 1.30 -9.70
C CYS A 152 12.87 1.71 -8.68
N LYS A 153 12.46 2.15 -7.50
CA LYS A 153 13.38 2.61 -6.44
C LYS A 153 14.34 1.54 -5.92
N SER A 154 14.00 0.25 -6.07
CA SER A 154 14.84 -0.86 -5.58
C SER A 154 15.93 -1.28 -6.54
N CYS A 155 15.73 -1.14 -7.84
CA CYS A 155 16.68 -1.54 -8.87
C CYS A 155 17.05 -0.41 -9.82
N GLU A 156 16.61 0.82 -9.53
CA GLU A 156 16.96 2.02 -10.30
C GLU A 156 16.69 1.90 -11.81
N GLY A 157 15.63 1.14 -12.17
CA GLY A 157 15.28 0.91 -13.58
C GLY A 157 15.99 -0.27 -14.25
N TYR A 158 16.91 -0.98 -13.56
CA TYR A 158 17.61 -2.13 -14.16
C TYR A 158 16.74 -3.38 -14.28
N GLY A 159 15.65 -3.50 -13.53
CA GLY A 159 14.78 -4.68 -13.50
C GLY A 159 15.37 -5.87 -12.75
N SER A 160 16.63 -5.78 -12.34
CA SER A 160 17.38 -6.80 -11.64
C SER A 160 18.22 -6.19 -10.51
N ILE A 161 18.52 -7.00 -9.51
CA ILE A 161 19.37 -6.63 -8.37
C ILE A 161 20.46 -7.71 -8.17
N LEU A 162 21.53 -7.33 -7.50
CA LEU A 162 22.54 -8.26 -7.07
C LEU A 162 22.11 -8.88 -5.72
N ASP A 163 21.54 -10.06 -5.77
CA ASP A 163 21.04 -10.79 -4.59
C ASP A 163 21.53 -12.24 -4.62
N ILE A 164 21.19 -13.04 -3.61
CA ILE A 164 21.48 -14.47 -3.59
C ILE A 164 20.77 -15.16 -4.76
N ASP A 165 21.55 -15.78 -5.63
CA ASP A 165 21.04 -16.47 -6.82
C ASP A 165 20.57 -17.88 -6.46
N PRO A 166 19.27 -18.18 -6.57
CA PRO A 166 18.75 -19.50 -6.27
C PRO A 166 19.42 -20.63 -7.06
N LYS A 167 19.77 -20.39 -8.33
CA LYS A 167 20.42 -21.39 -9.18
C LYS A 167 21.84 -21.72 -8.74
N LYS A 168 22.54 -20.78 -8.12
CA LYS A 168 23.86 -21.03 -7.53
C LYS A 168 23.78 -21.76 -6.20
N VAL A 169 22.74 -21.49 -5.41
CA VAL A 169 22.48 -22.14 -4.11
C VAL A 169 21.99 -23.57 -4.31
N ILE A 170 21.10 -23.77 -5.28
CA ILE A 170 20.51 -25.08 -5.63
C ILE A 170 20.78 -25.34 -7.10
N PRO A 171 22.00 -25.80 -7.44
CA PRO A 171 22.40 -26.03 -8.83
C PRO A 171 21.76 -27.29 -9.43
N ASN A 172 21.39 -28.27 -8.60
CA ASN A 172 20.74 -29.50 -9.02
C ASN A 172 19.47 -29.75 -8.19
N GLU A 173 18.33 -29.49 -8.80
CA GLU A 173 17.02 -29.62 -8.15
C GLU A 173 16.55 -31.09 -8.00
N GLN A 174 17.28 -32.05 -8.58
CA GLN A 174 16.96 -33.50 -8.44
C GLN A 174 17.46 -34.06 -7.12
N LEU A 175 18.35 -33.35 -6.43
CA LEU A 175 18.82 -33.75 -5.12
C LEU A 175 17.84 -33.39 -4.03
N SER A 176 17.81 -34.21 -2.98
CA SER A 176 17.10 -33.94 -1.74
C SER A 176 17.97 -33.12 -0.77
N LEU A 177 17.32 -32.61 0.31
CA LEU A 177 18.06 -31.94 1.38
C LEU A 177 19.13 -32.87 2.00
N TYR A 178 18.77 -34.11 2.22
CA TYR A 178 19.69 -35.13 2.78
C TYR A 178 20.91 -35.32 1.88
N GLU A 179 20.74 -35.42 0.57
CA GLU A 179 21.80 -35.57 -0.44
C GLU A 179 22.61 -34.28 -0.66
N GLY A 180 22.20 -33.14 -0.07
CA GLY A 180 22.96 -31.90 -0.11
C GLY A 180 22.60 -30.98 -1.25
N VAL A 181 21.32 -30.84 -1.58
CA VAL A 181 20.78 -29.92 -2.58
C VAL A 181 21.22 -28.48 -2.33
N VAL A 182 21.39 -28.08 -1.07
CA VAL A 182 21.80 -26.72 -0.68
C VAL A 182 23.34 -26.64 -0.70
N LYS A 183 23.88 -26.18 -1.83
CA LYS A 183 25.34 -26.18 -2.06
C LYS A 183 26.12 -25.29 -1.10
N CYS A 184 25.54 -24.22 -0.60
CA CYS A 184 26.18 -23.32 0.35
C CYS A 184 26.34 -23.95 1.77
N TRP A 185 25.69 -25.06 2.05
CA TRP A 185 25.84 -25.82 3.31
C TRP A 185 26.82 -27.00 3.20
N SER A 186 27.63 -27.02 2.14
CA SER A 186 28.64 -28.10 1.92
C SER A 186 29.94 -27.81 2.68
N GLY A 187 30.67 -28.89 3.06
CA GLY A 187 31.95 -28.83 3.77
C GLY A 187 31.79 -28.91 5.29
N GLU A 188 32.86 -29.34 5.99
CA GLU A 188 32.85 -29.69 7.42
C GLU A 188 32.23 -28.64 8.37
N LYS A 189 32.50 -27.34 8.12
CA LYS A 189 32.01 -26.25 8.98
C LYS A 189 30.60 -25.88 8.65
N LEU A 190 30.21 -25.94 7.38
CA LEU A 190 28.91 -25.40 6.89
C LEU A 190 27.83 -26.49 6.87
N SER A 191 28.20 -27.79 6.81
CA SER A 191 27.25 -28.91 6.93
C SER A 191 26.43 -28.86 8.23
N LYS A 192 26.99 -28.29 9.29
CA LYS A 192 26.28 -28.06 10.57
C LYS A 192 24.97 -27.28 10.40
N TRP A 193 24.84 -26.44 9.36
CA TRP A 193 23.58 -25.75 9.06
C TRP A 193 22.54 -26.73 8.53
N LYS A 194 22.94 -27.63 7.62
CA LYS A 194 22.09 -28.71 7.12
C LYS A 194 21.63 -29.61 8.27
N ASP A 195 22.57 -30.07 9.11
CA ASP A 195 22.28 -30.98 10.22
C ASP A 195 21.31 -30.34 11.23
N LYS A 196 21.52 -29.05 11.58
CA LYS A 196 20.60 -28.30 12.43
C LYS A 196 19.25 -28.09 11.78
N PHE A 197 19.20 -27.85 10.47
CA PHE A 197 17.93 -27.73 9.76
C PHE A 197 17.18 -29.06 9.85
N ILE A 198 17.82 -30.19 9.55
CA ILE A 198 17.22 -31.53 9.61
C ILE A 198 16.70 -31.82 11.03
N GLN A 199 17.52 -31.61 12.07
CA GLN A 199 17.10 -31.81 13.46
C GLN A 199 15.86 -30.97 13.84
N ASN A 200 15.85 -29.70 13.52
CA ASN A 200 14.74 -28.79 13.87
C ASN A 200 13.51 -28.95 12.94
N SER A 201 13.64 -29.65 11.83
CA SER A 201 12.54 -29.87 10.88
C SER A 201 11.66 -31.07 11.23
N ILE A 202 12.06 -31.88 12.22
CA ILE A 202 11.26 -33.00 12.74
C ILE A 202 9.92 -32.51 13.29
N ASP A 203 9.90 -31.36 13.95
CA ASP A 203 8.67 -30.77 14.56
C ASP A 203 7.54 -30.50 13.55
N PHE A 204 7.80 -30.51 12.27
CA PHE A 204 6.82 -30.22 11.20
C PHE A 204 6.95 -31.11 9.97
N ASP A 205 7.51 -32.32 10.13
CA ASP A 205 7.61 -33.39 9.13
C ASP A 205 8.13 -32.94 7.76
N PHE A 206 9.22 -32.15 7.74
CA PHE A 206 9.81 -31.69 6.49
C PHE A 206 10.39 -32.90 5.70
N PRO A 207 10.04 -33.02 4.38
CA PRO A 207 10.42 -34.20 3.58
C PRO A 207 11.89 -34.14 3.14
N ILE A 208 12.82 -34.44 4.06
CA ILE A 208 14.29 -34.33 3.86
C ILE A 208 14.84 -35.19 2.72
N HIS A 209 14.19 -36.30 2.36
CA HIS A 209 14.59 -37.23 1.29
C HIS A 209 13.91 -36.96 -0.05
N ARG A 210 12.95 -36.01 -0.09
CA ARG A 210 12.26 -35.66 -1.33
C ARG A 210 13.11 -34.72 -2.17
N PRO A 211 13.30 -34.98 -3.48
CA PRO A 211 13.97 -34.05 -4.40
C PRO A 211 13.37 -32.63 -4.36
N TYR A 212 14.21 -31.59 -4.49
CA TYR A 212 13.78 -30.18 -4.40
C TYR A 212 12.71 -29.83 -5.43
N ASN A 213 12.82 -30.33 -6.67
CA ASN A 213 11.82 -30.10 -7.72
C ASN A 213 10.44 -30.70 -7.39
N LYS A 214 10.36 -31.69 -6.48
CA LYS A 214 9.12 -32.31 -6.01
C LYS A 214 8.59 -31.73 -4.70
N LEU A 215 9.27 -30.73 -4.12
CA LEU A 215 8.78 -29.98 -2.97
C LEU A 215 7.67 -29.04 -3.40
N ASN A 216 6.63 -28.93 -2.57
CA ASN A 216 5.58 -27.94 -2.76
C ASN A 216 6.09 -26.53 -2.39
N GLU A 217 5.32 -25.49 -2.73
CA GLU A 217 5.73 -24.09 -2.51
C GLU A 217 5.90 -23.75 -1.02
N SER A 218 5.10 -24.33 -0.14
CA SER A 218 5.23 -24.16 1.31
C SER A 218 6.51 -24.79 1.85
N GLU A 219 6.87 -25.97 1.37
CA GLU A 219 8.11 -26.68 1.73
C GLU A 219 9.34 -25.90 1.21
N LYS A 220 9.31 -25.44 -0.03
CA LYS A 220 10.36 -24.56 -0.59
C LYS A 220 10.48 -23.27 0.23
N TYR A 221 9.34 -22.64 0.57
CA TYR A 221 9.34 -21.45 1.43
C TYR A 221 10.03 -21.71 2.77
N ILE A 222 9.74 -22.84 3.42
CA ILE A 222 10.36 -23.22 4.70
C ILE A 222 11.88 -23.43 4.54
N LEU A 223 12.32 -24.09 3.48
CA LEU A 223 13.75 -24.28 3.22
C LEU A 223 14.50 -22.94 3.04
N TRP A 224 13.88 -21.98 2.35
CA TRP A 224 14.47 -20.67 2.10
C TRP A 224 14.39 -19.73 3.31
N ASN A 225 13.25 -19.64 3.98
CA ASN A 225 12.99 -18.66 5.04
C ASN A 225 13.17 -19.21 6.44
N GLY A 226 12.95 -20.49 6.62
CA GLY A 226 12.88 -21.15 7.92
C GLY A 226 11.46 -21.17 8.49
N LYS A 227 11.29 -21.93 9.58
CA LYS A 227 10.06 -22.01 10.37
C LYS A 227 10.41 -22.27 11.83
N ASN A 228 9.84 -21.54 12.77
CA ASN A 228 10.11 -21.67 14.20
C ASN A 228 11.63 -21.60 14.52
N LYS A 229 12.18 -22.68 15.14
CA LYS A 229 13.60 -22.81 15.44
C LYS A 229 14.46 -23.20 14.23
N CYS A 230 13.82 -23.62 13.13
CA CYS A 230 14.49 -24.06 11.92
C CYS A 230 14.96 -22.87 11.09
N LYS A 231 16.25 -22.70 10.92
CA LYS A 231 16.87 -21.58 10.22
C LYS A 231 17.08 -21.92 8.75
N GLY A 232 16.41 -21.18 7.84
CA GLY A 232 16.50 -21.39 6.40
C GLY A 232 17.74 -20.75 5.75
N ILE A 233 17.82 -20.90 4.42
CA ILE A 233 18.94 -20.42 3.58
C ILE A 233 19.15 -18.91 3.74
N TYR A 234 18.09 -18.09 3.74
CA TYR A 234 18.22 -16.63 3.93
C TYR A 234 18.81 -16.28 5.31
N THR A 235 18.45 -17.03 6.34
CA THR A 235 19.02 -16.83 7.69
C THR A 235 20.51 -17.14 7.73
N PHE A 236 20.95 -18.18 6.99
CA PHE A 236 22.35 -18.48 6.82
C PHE A 236 23.12 -17.31 6.18
N PHE A 237 22.68 -16.80 5.03
CA PHE A 237 23.34 -15.67 4.39
C PHE A 237 23.29 -14.40 5.25
N LYS A 238 22.20 -14.15 5.95
CA LYS A 238 22.09 -13.03 6.91
C LYS A 238 23.09 -13.15 8.06
N SER A 239 23.39 -14.36 8.51
CA SER A 239 24.43 -14.59 9.53
C SER A 239 25.84 -14.29 8.98
N LEU A 240 26.12 -14.65 7.73
CA LEU A 240 27.39 -14.31 7.07
C LEU A 240 27.55 -12.80 6.85
N GLU A 241 26.45 -12.10 6.56
CA GLU A 241 26.45 -10.65 6.39
C GLU A 241 26.74 -9.90 7.69
N LYS A 242 26.28 -10.39 8.83
CA LYS A 242 26.64 -9.84 10.15
C LYS A 242 28.15 -9.89 10.40
N ASP A 243 28.79 -10.98 9.97
CA ASP A 243 30.23 -11.21 10.12
C ASP A 243 31.02 -10.87 8.84
N LYS A 244 30.57 -9.88 8.07
CA LYS A 244 31.14 -9.50 6.75
C LYS A 244 32.58 -8.95 6.85
N TYR A 245 33.03 -8.57 8.04
CA TYR A 245 34.43 -8.20 8.28
C TYR A 245 35.41 -9.37 8.00
N LYS A 246 34.95 -10.64 8.13
CA LYS A 246 35.74 -11.82 7.79
C LYS A 246 35.81 -12.01 6.27
N ILE A 247 37.01 -12.05 5.72
CA ILE A 247 37.25 -12.21 4.26
C ILE A 247 36.54 -13.46 3.72
N GLN A 248 36.58 -14.58 4.46
CA GLN A 248 35.97 -15.85 4.07
C GLN A 248 34.45 -15.71 3.84
N ASN A 249 33.75 -14.96 4.70
CA ASN A 249 32.32 -14.73 4.57
C ASN A 249 32.00 -13.87 3.35
N ARG A 250 32.82 -12.83 3.06
CA ARG A 250 32.67 -12.02 1.86
C ARG A 250 32.81 -12.84 0.58
N VAL A 251 33.84 -13.69 0.52
CA VAL A 251 34.08 -14.59 -0.62
C VAL A 251 32.92 -15.56 -0.80
N LEU A 252 32.43 -16.15 0.32
CA LEU A 252 31.32 -17.07 0.28
C LEU A 252 30.05 -16.40 -0.21
N ILE A 253 29.70 -15.23 0.31
CA ILE A 253 28.54 -14.44 -0.16
C ILE A 253 28.69 -14.11 -1.65
N ALA A 254 29.86 -13.62 -2.08
CA ALA A 254 30.12 -13.25 -3.47
C ALA A 254 29.94 -14.43 -4.44
N ARG A 255 30.33 -15.63 -4.04
CA ARG A 255 30.15 -16.87 -4.83
C ARG A 255 28.70 -17.16 -5.16
N TYR A 256 27.78 -16.93 -4.21
CA TYR A 256 26.35 -17.22 -4.34
C TYR A 256 25.53 -16.02 -4.79
N ARG A 257 26.13 -14.83 -4.89
CA ARG A 257 25.46 -13.66 -5.48
C ARG A 257 25.39 -13.78 -7.00
N GLY A 258 24.28 -13.32 -7.53
CA GLY A 258 24.03 -13.23 -8.96
C GLY A 258 23.03 -12.11 -9.27
N LYS A 259 22.86 -11.87 -10.56
CA LYS A 259 21.85 -10.93 -11.06
C LYS A 259 20.50 -11.63 -11.02
N THR A 260 19.65 -11.23 -10.09
CA THR A 260 18.30 -11.79 -9.89
C THR A 260 17.23 -10.77 -10.27
N THR A 261 16.05 -11.23 -10.65
CA THR A 261 14.91 -10.34 -10.94
C THR A 261 14.56 -9.51 -9.71
N CYS A 262 14.39 -8.22 -9.89
CA CYS A 262 14.01 -7.32 -8.80
C CYS A 262 12.66 -7.74 -8.20
N LYS A 263 12.64 -8.03 -6.91
CA LYS A 263 11.44 -8.47 -6.19
C LYS A 263 10.35 -7.37 -6.12
N SER A 264 10.77 -6.10 -6.15
CA SER A 264 9.85 -4.95 -6.07
C SER A 264 9.07 -4.73 -7.36
N CYS A 265 9.76 -4.65 -8.49
CA CYS A 265 9.14 -4.41 -9.79
C CYS A 265 8.91 -5.68 -10.63
N LYS A 266 9.35 -6.85 -10.15
CA LYS A 266 9.22 -8.14 -10.83
C LYS A 266 9.74 -8.12 -12.28
N GLY A 267 10.77 -7.29 -12.54
CA GLY A 267 11.38 -7.14 -13.87
C GLY A 267 10.77 -6.02 -14.73
N SER A 268 9.67 -5.39 -14.36
CA SER A 268 9.03 -4.31 -15.13
C SER A 268 9.88 -3.03 -15.23
N ARG A 269 10.91 -2.89 -14.37
CA ARG A 269 11.81 -1.72 -14.25
C ARG A 269 11.15 -0.46 -13.72
N LEU A 270 9.82 -0.41 -13.71
CA LEU A 270 9.02 0.76 -13.31
C LEU A 270 8.67 0.71 -11.82
N ARG A 271 8.42 1.87 -11.28
CA ARG A 271 7.86 2.02 -9.94
C ARG A 271 6.40 1.54 -9.89
N LYS A 272 5.94 1.15 -8.71
CA LYS A 272 4.59 0.59 -8.54
C LYS A 272 3.49 1.55 -8.98
N GLU A 273 3.69 2.84 -8.77
CA GLU A 273 2.73 3.90 -9.10
C GLU A 273 2.46 4.00 -10.61
N ALA A 274 3.44 3.63 -11.46
CA ALA A 274 3.23 3.53 -12.90
C ALA A 274 2.28 2.38 -13.29
N LEU A 275 2.27 1.30 -12.51
CA LEU A 275 1.44 0.13 -12.77
C LEU A 275 -0.03 0.33 -12.34
N TYR A 276 -0.32 1.37 -11.57
CA TYR A 276 -1.69 1.73 -11.20
C TYR A 276 -2.45 2.43 -12.33
N VAL A 277 -1.75 2.86 -13.37
CA VAL A 277 -2.37 3.43 -14.57
C VAL A 277 -2.70 2.31 -15.54
N GLN A 278 -3.96 2.22 -15.93
CA GLN A 278 -4.46 1.23 -16.87
C GLN A 278 -5.01 1.89 -18.13
N VAL A 279 -4.78 1.24 -19.26
CA VAL A 279 -5.37 1.55 -20.56
C VAL A 279 -6.11 0.30 -21.03
N ASN A 280 -7.42 0.40 -21.26
CA ASN A 280 -8.26 -0.74 -21.62
C ASN A 280 -8.12 -1.94 -20.66
N GLY A 281 -7.97 -1.67 -19.36
CA GLY A 281 -7.86 -2.70 -18.33
C GLY A 281 -6.49 -3.35 -18.18
N LYS A 282 -5.48 -2.89 -18.92
CA LYS A 282 -4.09 -3.37 -18.82
C LYS A 282 -3.15 -2.29 -18.33
N ASN A 283 -2.18 -2.64 -17.53
CA ASN A 283 -1.10 -1.74 -17.15
C ASN A 283 0.08 -1.85 -18.13
N ILE A 284 1.06 -0.95 -18.02
CA ILE A 284 2.21 -0.87 -18.95
C ILE A 284 3.11 -2.12 -18.96
N SER A 285 3.02 -3.00 -17.97
CA SER A 285 3.83 -4.23 -17.91
C SER A 285 3.11 -5.47 -18.43
N GLU A 286 1.84 -5.35 -18.79
CA GLU A 286 1.00 -6.38 -19.42
C GLU A 286 0.87 -6.16 -20.93
#